data_59d33da2a643d77ba64da5a17983090c
#
_entry.id   59d33da2a643d77ba64da5a17983090c
#
_cell.length_a   1.000
_cell.length_b   1.000
_cell.length_c   1.000
_cell.angle_alpha   90.00
_cell.angle_beta   90.00
_cell.angle_gamma   90.00
#
_symmetry.space_group_name_H-M   'P 1'
#
loop_
_entity.id
_entity.type
_entity.pdbx_description
1 polymer ?
#
loop_
_entity_poly.entity_id
_entity_poly.type
_entity_poly.pdbx_seq_one_letter_code
_entity_poly.pdbx_strand_id
1 'polypeptide(L)'
;MSSAVPRRLVGAAAVGACALAGVFATGGTSQAASPKTVDVQILSFNDFHGNLEPPAGSSGRLVTGHALNPATGLPVDVNTDSLVPPGVGGVEYLATHLKQAREGHPNTLTVAAGDLIGASPLLSAAFHDEPTIESMNKLGLDVSAVGNHEFDEGYLELQRMQRGGCIDDGDGANNQNSCADHTFTGADFHYLAANVVKVRSGKTILPPFRVISVGGAKIGFIGMTLHDTPSIVTASGVQGLRFNDEVTTANALVPVLRARGVNAIVVLVHQGGVPGQQTWYDSNNQPYQVNPSYDAACANGAQLDPSSPILPIAQKLDPAIDMIVSGHTHQPYVCSVPDPAGHARLLTSASSFGRLFTETNLTYDKTTNDIVRASVTGTNMLVTRDVAKDTDQTNLINTYKTLVAPISNKVLGSITANVTRTPNPAGETPLGDLIADGQLADPSVVTAGKQPQIAFMNPGGIRADLTYAKDPANPVDADGTVLFGEAFTVQPFSNYMVSMGLTGADIYALLTQQVTGGNTGTGKKTLQISKGFAYTMTPSGPVDGSVTLGGVAIDKTATYRVVANNFLSDGGDSFLAFKNGTDKYFGGNDLDAFASYLPTVSPYTPAPPMRISGSVG
;
A
#
# COMPACT_ATOMS: atom_id res chain seq x y z
N MET A 1 38.73 63.11 2.61
CA MET A 1 39.34 63.71 3.78
C MET A 1 39.81 62.53 4.63
N SER A 2 41.03 62.22 4.46
CA SER A 2 42.27 62.56 5.24
C SER A 2 42.31 61.73 6.52
N SER A 3 43.10 60.70 6.51
CA SER A 3 44.46 60.51 7.09
C SER A 3 44.40 60.13 8.58
N ALA A 4 45.20 59.28 9.19
CA ALA A 4 46.61 58.93 8.96
C ALA A 4 47.00 57.77 9.89
N VAL A 5 47.98 56.99 9.48
CA VAL A 5 48.89 56.15 10.30
C VAL A 5 49.94 57.02 11.03
N PRO A 6 50.53 56.59 12.15
CA PRO A 6 51.94 56.17 12.13
C PRO A 6 52.30 55.01 13.10
N ARG A 7 53.09 54.13 12.70
CA ARG A 7 54.52 53.77 12.68
C ARG A 7 55.32 53.84 14.00
N ARG A 8 55.91 52.68 14.33
CA ARG A 8 57.24 52.29 14.86
C ARG A 8 57.63 52.63 16.30
N LEU A 9 58.12 51.57 16.97
CA LEU A 9 59.58 51.61 17.35
C LEU A 9 60.06 50.18 17.78
N VAL A 10 61.31 49.97 17.42
CA VAL A 10 62.17 48.77 17.57
C VAL A 10 62.89 48.87 18.93
N GLY A 11 63.14 47.75 19.56
CA GLY A 11 64.04 47.58 20.67
C GLY A 11 64.64 46.19 20.73
N ALA A 12 65.92 46.08 20.52
CA ALA A 12 66.71 44.84 20.44
C ALA A 12 67.44 44.56 21.76
N ALA A 13 67.78 43.31 21.90
CA ALA A 13 68.89 42.63 22.58
C ALA A 13 68.79 42.28 24.06
N ALA A 14 68.94 41.01 24.39
CA ALA A 14 70.16 40.44 24.95
C ALA A 14 70.14 38.94 25.14
N VAL A 15 71.25 38.35 24.83
CA VAL A 15 71.58 36.91 24.87
C VAL A 15 71.72 36.43 26.32
N GLY A 16 71.12 35.25 26.61
CA GLY A 16 71.36 34.47 27.83
C GLY A 16 71.20 32.97 27.55
N ALA A 17 72.29 32.29 27.35
CA ALA A 17 72.34 30.86 27.19
C ALA A 17 72.16 30.14 28.54
N CYS A 18 71.11 29.37 28.71
CA CYS A 18 71.01 28.32 29.74
C CYS A 18 70.58 26.97 29.07
N ALA A 19 71.54 26.07 29.09
CA ALA A 19 71.28 24.68 28.69
C ALA A 19 70.36 24.01 29.71
N LEU A 20 69.18 23.58 29.29
CA LEU A 20 68.30 22.69 30.04
C LEU A 20 67.97 21.49 29.19
N ALA A 21 68.26 20.33 29.76
CA ALA A 21 68.03 19.01 29.19
C ALA A 21 66.52 18.85 28.81
N GLY A 22 66.25 18.68 27.52
CA GLY A 22 64.90 18.43 27.02
C GLY A 22 64.54 16.95 27.29
N VAL A 23 63.60 16.75 28.20
CA VAL A 23 62.81 15.50 28.25
C VAL A 23 61.84 15.54 27.07
N PHE A 24 62.12 14.74 26.04
CA PHE A 24 61.14 14.48 24.99
C PHE A 24 59.98 13.70 25.59
N ALA A 25 58.93 14.36 26.04
CA ALA A 25 57.63 13.79 26.21
C ALA A 25 57.10 13.43 24.80
N THR A 26 57.19 12.21 24.40
CA THR A 26 56.42 11.68 23.27
C THR A 26 54.94 11.79 23.64
N GLY A 27 54.33 12.89 23.22
CA GLY A 27 52.86 13.02 23.25
C GLY A 27 52.27 11.98 22.34
N GLY A 28 51.98 10.82 22.91
CA GLY A 28 51.11 9.85 22.26
C GLY A 28 49.78 10.54 22.02
N THR A 29 49.45 10.80 20.77
CA THR A 29 48.08 11.10 20.39
C THR A 29 47.23 9.95 20.86
N SER A 30 46.52 10.10 21.96
CA SER A 30 45.49 9.12 22.35
C SER A 30 44.46 9.14 21.23
N GLN A 31 44.55 8.14 20.38
CA GLN A 31 43.52 7.88 19.39
C GLN A 31 42.26 7.64 20.22
N ALA A 32 41.29 8.58 20.14
CA ALA A 32 40.00 8.39 20.81
C ALA A 32 39.44 7.04 20.39
N ALA A 33 39.15 6.18 21.35
CA ALA A 33 38.56 4.89 21.06
C ALA A 33 37.30 5.10 20.23
N SER A 34 37.18 4.41 19.11
CA SER A 34 35.98 4.49 18.27
C SER A 34 34.75 4.22 19.14
N PRO A 35 33.68 5.01 18.99
CA PRO A 35 32.47 4.85 19.80
C PRO A 35 31.96 3.41 19.68
N LYS A 36 31.58 2.82 20.82
CA LYS A 36 31.05 1.44 20.89
C LYS A 36 29.66 1.33 20.26
N THR A 37 28.96 2.41 20.16
CA THR A 37 27.62 2.51 19.58
C THR A 37 27.59 3.43 18.38
N VAL A 38 26.59 3.27 17.54
CA VAL A 38 26.25 4.16 16.44
C VAL A 38 24.74 4.31 16.36
N ASP A 39 24.27 5.54 16.18
CA ASP A 39 22.87 5.81 15.94
C ASP A 39 22.58 5.60 14.46
N VAL A 40 21.48 4.92 14.20
CA VAL A 40 20.96 4.61 12.86
C VAL A 40 19.51 5.04 12.77
N GLN A 41 19.15 5.64 11.66
CA GLN A 41 17.79 5.99 11.30
C GLN A 41 17.31 5.05 10.20
N ILE A 42 16.08 4.54 10.32
CA ILE A 42 15.38 3.81 9.25
C ILE A 42 14.12 4.59 8.89
N LEU A 43 14.05 5.04 7.65
CA LEU A 43 12.85 5.63 7.06
C LEU A 43 12.11 4.54 6.31
N SER A 44 10.85 4.28 6.66
CA SER A 44 10.10 3.19 6.04
C SER A 44 8.73 3.63 5.55
N PHE A 45 8.26 3.02 4.45
CA PHE A 45 6.91 3.17 3.92
C PHE A 45 6.43 1.85 3.30
N ASN A 46 5.19 1.80 2.86
CA ASN A 46 4.56 0.60 2.31
C ASN A 46 3.39 1.00 1.41
N ASP A 47 2.90 0.06 0.60
CA ASP A 47 1.67 0.20 -0.19
C ASP A 47 1.64 1.51 -1.01
N PHE A 48 2.74 1.77 -1.74
CA PHE A 48 2.85 2.99 -2.54
C PHE A 48 1.97 2.95 -3.78
N HIS A 49 1.81 1.77 -4.41
CA HIS A 49 0.91 1.51 -5.53
C HIS A 49 1.02 2.56 -6.65
N GLY A 50 2.22 2.86 -7.10
CA GLY A 50 2.41 3.76 -8.24
C GLY A 50 1.87 5.19 -8.07
N ASN A 51 1.54 5.62 -6.86
CA ASN A 51 0.97 6.94 -6.59
C ASN A 51 2.03 8.05 -6.68
N LEU A 52 2.51 8.28 -7.90
CA LEU A 52 3.47 9.35 -8.20
C LEU A 52 2.86 10.72 -7.91
N GLU A 53 1.62 10.94 -8.33
CA GLU A 53 0.86 12.14 -8.01
C GLU A 53 0.15 12.00 -6.66
N PRO A 54 -0.22 13.13 -6.03
CA PRO A 54 -1.00 13.09 -4.81
C PRO A 54 -2.32 12.33 -5.00
N PRO A 55 -2.63 11.35 -4.13
CA PRO A 55 -3.89 10.63 -4.23
C PRO A 55 -5.09 11.57 -4.06
N ALA A 56 -6.17 11.34 -4.82
CA ALA A 56 -7.38 12.13 -4.83
C ALA A 56 -8.52 11.46 -4.04
N GLY A 57 -9.62 12.16 -3.84
CA GLY A 57 -10.83 11.65 -3.21
C GLY A 57 -10.60 11.07 -1.82
N SER A 58 -11.22 9.95 -1.50
CA SER A 58 -11.06 9.25 -0.22
C SER A 58 -9.64 8.69 -0.03
N SER A 59 -8.94 8.37 -1.12
CA SER A 59 -7.55 7.90 -1.07
C SER A 59 -6.56 8.97 -0.61
N GLY A 60 -6.88 10.26 -0.81
CA GLY A 60 -6.08 11.38 -0.33
C GLY A 60 -6.31 11.75 1.14
N ARG A 61 -7.22 11.06 1.83
CA ARG A 61 -7.62 11.37 3.20
C ARG A 61 -6.86 10.55 4.22
N LEU A 62 -6.60 11.17 5.37
CA LEU A 62 -6.04 10.54 6.57
C LEU A 62 -6.73 11.13 7.81
N VAL A 63 -7.00 10.29 8.79
CA VAL A 63 -7.48 10.75 10.10
C VAL A 63 -6.30 11.40 10.83
N THR A 64 -6.34 12.73 11.00
CA THR A 64 -5.31 13.49 11.70
C THR A 64 -5.76 13.95 13.08
N GLY A 65 -7.02 13.74 13.40
CA GLY A 65 -7.64 14.08 14.66
C GLY A 65 -9.16 14.07 14.54
N HIS A 66 -9.84 14.55 15.56
CA HIS A 66 -11.30 14.62 15.62
C HIS A 66 -11.76 16.06 15.84
N ALA A 67 -12.81 16.48 15.13
CA ALA A 67 -13.49 17.73 15.44
C ALA A 67 -14.13 17.62 16.82
N LEU A 68 -13.78 18.52 17.74
CA LEU A 68 -14.30 18.51 19.09
C LEU A 68 -15.49 19.47 19.23
N ASN A 69 -16.51 19.04 19.95
CA ASN A 69 -17.61 19.91 20.39
C ASN A 69 -17.04 20.90 21.43
N PRO A 70 -17.10 22.23 21.18
CA PRO A 70 -16.50 23.22 22.07
C PRO A 70 -17.10 23.24 23.49
N ALA A 71 -18.35 22.76 23.66
CA ALA A 71 -19.03 22.76 24.94
C ALA A 71 -18.70 21.53 25.79
N THR A 72 -18.38 20.39 25.16
CA THR A 72 -18.16 19.12 25.87
C THR A 72 -16.71 18.64 25.80
N GLY A 73 -15.91 19.15 24.86
CA GLY A 73 -14.55 18.64 24.59
C GLY A 73 -14.51 17.24 23.97
N LEU A 74 -15.66 16.70 23.58
CA LEU A 74 -15.78 15.38 22.97
C LEU A 74 -15.80 15.48 21.44
N PRO A 75 -15.38 14.44 20.72
CA PRO A 75 -15.58 14.34 19.28
C PRO A 75 -17.06 14.56 18.93
N VAL A 76 -17.32 15.38 17.91
CA VAL A 76 -18.68 15.70 17.45
C VAL A 76 -19.35 14.48 16.85
N ASP A 77 -18.58 13.70 16.12
CA ASP A 77 -18.98 12.42 15.51
C ASP A 77 -17.72 11.54 15.40
N VAL A 78 -17.89 10.24 15.54
CA VAL A 78 -16.81 9.24 15.31
C VAL A 78 -16.26 9.29 13.89
N ASN A 79 -17.00 9.83 12.94
CA ASN A 79 -16.67 9.95 11.53
C ASN A 79 -16.25 11.37 11.10
N THR A 80 -16.24 12.37 12.00
CA THR A 80 -15.74 13.72 11.70
C THR A 80 -14.24 13.77 11.84
N ASP A 81 -13.58 13.16 10.88
CA ASP A 81 -12.14 13.14 10.83
C ASP A 81 -11.61 14.51 10.40
N SER A 82 -10.66 15.05 11.15
CA SER A 82 -9.89 16.21 10.71
C SER A 82 -9.03 15.78 9.53
N LEU A 83 -9.21 16.45 8.41
CA LEU A 83 -8.38 16.29 7.22
C LEU A 83 -7.29 17.35 7.25
N VAL A 84 -6.08 16.98 6.88
CA VAL A 84 -5.01 17.97 6.66
C VAL A 84 -5.30 18.69 5.34
N PRO A 85 -5.63 19.99 5.35
CA PRO A 85 -5.59 20.80 4.13
C PRO A 85 -4.12 21.16 3.82
N PRO A 86 -3.67 21.07 2.56
CA PRO A 86 -4.37 20.75 1.31
C PRO A 86 -4.41 19.26 0.95
N GLY A 87 -4.25 18.35 1.90
CA GLY A 87 -4.14 16.91 1.72
C GLY A 87 -2.73 16.40 1.91
N VAL A 88 -2.53 15.11 1.76
CA VAL A 88 -1.26 14.41 1.99
C VAL A 88 -0.86 13.54 0.79
N GLY A 89 0.42 13.16 0.73
CA GLY A 89 0.97 12.28 -0.30
C GLY A 89 1.37 12.98 -1.60
N GLY A 90 1.85 12.17 -2.54
CA GLY A 90 2.53 12.56 -3.76
C GLY A 90 4.04 12.45 -3.61
N VAL A 91 4.70 11.77 -4.57
CA VAL A 91 6.13 11.42 -4.46
C VAL A 91 7.05 12.64 -4.43
N GLU A 92 6.64 13.74 -5.07
CA GLU A 92 7.38 15.01 -5.06
C GLU A 92 7.55 15.55 -3.63
N TYR A 93 6.51 15.39 -2.80
CA TYR A 93 6.52 15.82 -1.40
C TYR A 93 7.17 14.76 -0.50
N LEU A 94 6.90 13.47 -0.74
CA LEU A 94 7.56 12.38 -0.03
C LEU A 94 9.09 12.48 -0.15
N ALA A 95 9.60 12.76 -1.35
CA ALA A 95 11.03 12.92 -1.59
C ALA A 95 11.62 14.08 -0.76
N THR A 96 10.91 15.21 -0.68
CA THR A 96 11.36 16.36 0.11
C THR A 96 11.34 16.02 1.60
N HIS A 97 10.27 15.42 2.12
CA HIS A 97 10.19 15.01 3.53
C HIS A 97 11.28 13.99 3.89
N LEU A 98 11.55 13.00 3.03
CA LEU A 98 12.62 12.03 3.27
C LEU A 98 14.02 12.71 3.24
N LYS A 99 14.25 13.69 2.37
CA LYS A 99 15.50 14.48 2.36
C LYS A 99 15.65 15.27 3.66
N GLN A 100 14.59 15.92 4.13
CA GLN A 100 14.58 16.65 5.40
C GLN A 100 14.80 15.72 6.60
N ALA A 101 14.15 14.55 6.63
CA ALA A 101 14.33 13.57 7.70
C ALA A 101 15.78 13.03 7.77
N ARG A 102 16.50 12.98 6.65
CA ARG A 102 17.92 12.59 6.61
C ARG A 102 18.87 13.66 7.13
N GLU A 103 18.43 14.91 7.24
CA GLU A 103 19.29 16.01 7.72
C GLU A 103 19.73 15.76 9.17
N GLY A 104 21.03 15.78 9.40
CA GLY A 104 21.62 15.47 10.72
C GLY A 104 21.74 13.97 11.04
N HIS A 105 21.24 13.08 10.18
CA HIS A 105 21.27 11.61 10.35
C HIS A 105 22.15 10.94 9.28
N PRO A 106 23.50 10.93 9.44
CA PRO A 106 24.40 10.40 8.40
C PRO A 106 24.28 8.89 8.17
N ASN A 107 23.65 8.18 9.10
CA ASN A 107 23.47 6.73 9.03
C ASN A 107 21.98 6.39 8.82
N THR A 108 21.40 6.87 7.74
CA THR A 108 20.00 6.61 7.39
C THR A 108 19.89 5.54 6.32
N LEU A 109 18.91 4.65 6.49
CA LEU A 109 18.47 3.68 5.50
C LEU A 109 17.01 3.94 5.15
N THR A 110 16.64 3.74 3.89
CA THR A 110 15.24 3.85 3.44
C THR A 110 14.77 2.48 2.97
N VAL A 111 13.65 2.00 3.53
CA VAL A 111 13.15 0.65 3.28
C VAL A 111 11.65 0.66 2.98
N ALA A 112 11.15 -0.40 2.34
CA ALA A 112 9.72 -0.54 2.10
C ALA A 112 9.21 -1.97 2.38
N ALA A 113 7.92 -2.09 2.74
CA ALA A 113 7.28 -3.36 3.06
C ALA A 113 6.32 -3.84 1.96
N GLY A 114 6.69 -3.68 0.69
CA GLY A 114 5.94 -4.21 -0.46
C GLY A 114 4.83 -3.31 -0.97
N ASP A 115 4.18 -3.77 -2.04
CA ASP A 115 3.18 -3.08 -2.82
C ASP A 115 3.65 -1.66 -3.26
N LEU A 116 4.88 -1.60 -3.78
CA LEU A 116 5.37 -0.38 -4.42
C LEU A 116 4.65 -0.15 -5.74
N ILE A 117 4.39 -1.23 -6.46
CA ILE A 117 3.78 -1.31 -7.78
C ILE A 117 2.53 -2.18 -7.75
N GLY A 118 1.79 -2.19 -8.85
CA GLY A 118 0.54 -2.91 -9.02
C GLY A 118 -0.68 -2.16 -8.44
N ALA A 119 -1.85 -2.36 -9.01
CA ALA A 119 -3.04 -1.54 -8.77
C ALA A 119 -2.76 -0.03 -8.91
N SER A 120 -1.81 0.33 -9.74
CA SER A 120 -1.24 1.66 -9.90
C SER A 120 -2.16 2.58 -10.73
N PRO A 121 -2.16 3.90 -10.47
CA PRO A 121 -2.74 4.87 -11.39
C PRO A 121 -2.12 4.80 -12.79
N LEU A 122 -2.88 5.20 -13.81
CA LEU A 122 -2.50 5.09 -15.22
C LEU A 122 -1.12 5.69 -15.53
N LEU A 123 -0.74 6.77 -14.85
CA LEU A 123 0.57 7.41 -15.02
C LEU A 123 1.75 6.46 -14.80
N SER A 124 1.57 5.42 -14.00
CA SER A 124 2.58 4.38 -13.78
C SER A 124 2.23 3.10 -14.53
N ALA A 125 1.00 2.63 -14.43
CA ALA A 125 0.55 1.38 -15.01
C ALA A 125 0.61 1.35 -16.56
N ALA A 126 0.43 2.49 -17.24
CA ALA A 126 0.57 2.57 -18.69
C ALA A 126 2.01 2.25 -19.18
N PHE A 127 2.96 2.15 -18.26
CA PHE A 127 4.36 1.84 -18.53
C PHE A 127 4.87 0.67 -17.70
N HIS A 128 3.99 -0.28 -17.35
CA HIS A 128 4.31 -1.46 -16.51
C HIS A 128 5.01 -1.09 -15.20
N ASP A 129 4.61 0.03 -14.59
CA ASP A 129 5.19 0.58 -13.34
C ASP A 129 6.70 0.95 -13.41
N GLU A 130 7.29 1.03 -14.60
CA GLU A 130 8.66 1.54 -14.78
C GLU A 130 8.86 2.93 -14.14
N PRO A 131 7.91 3.90 -14.29
CA PRO A 131 8.04 5.22 -13.66
C PRO A 131 8.13 5.15 -12.13
N THR A 132 7.42 4.21 -11.51
CA THR A 132 7.47 4.01 -10.06
C THR A 132 8.84 3.50 -9.62
N ILE A 133 9.40 2.52 -10.30
CA ILE A 133 10.75 2.01 -9.98
C ILE A 133 11.80 3.12 -10.12
N GLU A 134 11.74 3.90 -11.20
CA GLU A 134 12.64 5.04 -11.39
C GLU A 134 12.48 6.12 -10.31
N SER A 135 11.26 6.35 -9.88
CA SER A 135 10.96 7.25 -8.77
C SER A 135 11.57 6.74 -7.46
N MET A 136 11.45 5.44 -7.15
CA MET A 136 12.06 4.83 -5.96
C MET A 136 13.59 4.88 -6.01
N ASN A 137 14.21 4.73 -7.18
CA ASN A 137 15.65 4.92 -7.37
C ASN A 137 16.05 6.37 -7.02
N LYS A 138 15.29 7.37 -7.49
CA LYS A 138 15.53 8.79 -7.17
C LYS A 138 15.28 9.13 -5.68
N LEU A 139 14.35 8.44 -5.02
CA LEU A 139 14.13 8.57 -3.57
C LEU A 139 15.31 8.03 -2.74
N GLY A 140 16.15 7.18 -3.32
CA GLY A 140 17.22 6.48 -2.63
C GLY A 140 16.67 5.38 -1.72
N LEU A 141 15.74 4.57 -2.22
CA LEU A 141 15.30 3.35 -1.57
C LEU A 141 16.46 2.35 -1.55
N ASP A 142 16.72 1.69 -0.42
CA ASP A 142 17.81 0.72 -0.27
C ASP A 142 17.33 -0.72 -0.47
N VAL A 143 16.14 -1.03 0.08
CA VAL A 143 15.59 -2.39 0.05
C VAL A 143 14.07 -2.37 0.23
N SER A 144 13.37 -3.28 -0.46
CA SER A 144 11.94 -3.52 -0.29
C SER A 144 11.63 -5.00 -0.14
N ALA A 145 10.67 -5.36 0.71
CA ALA A 145 9.97 -6.64 0.54
C ALA A 145 9.12 -6.59 -0.74
N VAL A 146 8.73 -7.74 -1.28
CA VAL A 146 7.64 -7.82 -2.24
C VAL A 146 6.31 -7.87 -1.50
N GLY A 147 5.26 -7.23 -2.04
CA GLY A 147 3.88 -7.44 -1.61
C GLY A 147 3.15 -8.40 -2.54
N ASN A 148 1.82 -8.44 -2.44
CA ASN A 148 1.02 -9.26 -3.35
C ASN A 148 0.89 -8.61 -4.73
N HIS A 149 0.82 -7.30 -4.82
CA HIS A 149 0.64 -6.58 -6.08
C HIS A 149 1.90 -6.55 -6.97
N GLU A 150 3.08 -6.84 -6.44
CA GLU A 150 4.25 -7.13 -7.27
C GLU A 150 4.07 -8.37 -8.16
N PHE A 151 3.01 -9.16 -7.97
CA PHE A 151 2.67 -10.33 -8.79
C PHE A 151 1.51 -10.11 -9.77
N ASP A 152 0.94 -8.91 -9.86
CA ASP A 152 -0.20 -8.63 -10.75
C ASP A 152 0.11 -8.96 -12.22
N GLU A 153 1.27 -8.53 -12.72
CA GLU A 153 1.78 -8.89 -14.06
C GLU A 153 2.67 -10.15 -14.04
N GLY A 154 2.76 -10.84 -12.91
CA GLY A 154 3.48 -12.08 -12.74
C GLY A 154 4.94 -11.94 -12.29
N TYR A 155 5.49 -13.05 -11.77
CA TYR A 155 6.83 -13.01 -11.16
C TYR A 155 7.97 -12.77 -12.17
N LEU A 156 7.77 -13.01 -13.45
CA LEU A 156 8.79 -12.71 -14.47
C LEU A 156 8.89 -11.20 -14.68
N GLU A 157 7.77 -10.52 -14.66
CA GLU A 157 7.70 -9.07 -14.71
C GLU A 157 8.34 -8.45 -13.44
N LEU A 158 8.02 -8.96 -12.27
CA LEU A 158 8.71 -8.56 -11.03
C LEU A 158 10.24 -8.73 -11.15
N GLN A 159 10.72 -9.81 -11.79
CA GLN A 159 12.15 -9.97 -12.04
C GLN A 159 12.71 -8.95 -13.04
N ARG A 160 11.89 -8.49 -14.00
CA ARG A 160 12.25 -7.40 -14.92
C ARG A 160 12.30 -6.07 -14.16
N MET A 161 11.34 -5.79 -13.27
CA MET A 161 11.38 -4.61 -12.40
C MET A 161 12.70 -4.52 -11.63
N GLN A 162 13.22 -5.65 -11.16
CA GLN A 162 14.53 -5.67 -10.50
C GLN A 162 15.72 -5.48 -11.45
N ARG A 163 15.66 -6.01 -12.67
CA ARG A 163 16.84 -6.12 -13.55
C ARG A 163 16.87 -5.14 -14.71
N GLY A 164 15.74 -4.53 -15.01
CA GLY A 164 15.56 -3.72 -16.20
C GLY A 164 15.31 -4.53 -17.48
N GLY A 165 15.28 -3.80 -18.58
CA GLY A 165 14.97 -4.31 -19.92
C GLY A 165 13.54 -3.99 -20.33
N CYS A 166 13.31 -4.03 -21.64
CA CYS A 166 12.02 -3.77 -22.25
C CYS A 166 11.30 -5.08 -22.58
N ILE A 167 9.98 -5.07 -22.58
CA ILE A 167 9.16 -6.15 -23.12
C ILE A 167 8.51 -5.68 -24.43
N ASP A 168 8.23 -6.64 -25.31
CA ASP A 168 7.40 -6.40 -26.48
C ASP A 168 5.94 -6.56 -26.07
N ASP A 169 5.29 -5.45 -25.77
CA ASP A 169 3.89 -5.35 -25.34
C ASP A 169 2.96 -4.96 -26.51
N GLY A 170 3.49 -4.89 -27.73
CA GLY A 170 2.74 -4.54 -28.93
C GLY A 170 2.56 -3.04 -29.15
N ASP A 171 3.54 -2.21 -28.81
CA ASP A 171 3.57 -0.75 -29.01
C ASP A 171 2.32 -0.03 -28.45
N GLY A 172 2.04 -0.25 -27.18
CA GLY A 172 0.90 0.35 -26.49
C GLY A 172 -0.42 -0.41 -26.66
N ALA A 173 -0.36 -1.68 -27.07
CA ALA A 173 -1.51 -2.56 -26.93
C ALA A 173 -1.98 -2.57 -25.48
N ASN A 174 -3.29 -2.66 -25.26
CA ASN A 174 -3.92 -2.56 -23.93
C ASN A 174 -3.61 -1.25 -23.17
N ASN A 175 -3.24 -0.17 -23.89
CA ASN A 175 -2.82 1.13 -23.33
C ASN A 175 -1.60 1.02 -22.40
N GLN A 176 -0.70 0.08 -22.66
CA GLN A 176 0.57 -0.06 -21.97
C GLN A 176 1.73 0.04 -22.97
N ASN A 177 2.90 0.52 -22.51
CA ASN A 177 4.09 0.68 -23.36
C ASN A 177 5.37 0.64 -22.52
N SER A 178 6.04 -0.50 -22.52
CA SER A 178 7.36 -0.65 -21.87
C SER A 178 8.42 0.20 -22.60
N CYS A 179 9.31 0.82 -21.82
CA CYS A 179 10.42 1.61 -22.36
C CYS A 179 9.98 2.75 -23.31
N ALA A 180 8.86 3.38 -23.04
CA ALA A 180 8.22 4.36 -23.95
C ALA A 180 9.10 5.56 -24.32
N ASP A 181 10.06 5.95 -23.48
CA ASP A 181 10.97 7.08 -23.71
C ASP A 181 12.44 6.63 -23.79
N HIS A 182 12.83 5.65 -22.99
CA HIS A 182 14.21 5.14 -22.91
C HIS A 182 14.22 3.68 -22.41
N THR A 183 15.38 3.03 -22.51
CA THR A 183 15.55 1.67 -22.00
C THR A 183 15.44 1.69 -20.47
N PHE A 184 14.50 0.94 -19.91
CA PHE A 184 14.32 0.79 -18.48
C PHE A 184 15.50 0.05 -17.83
N THR A 185 16.13 0.63 -16.81
CA THR A 185 17.33 0.09 -16.16
C THR A 185 17.05 -0.83 -14.98
N GLY A 186 15.81 -0.86 -14.49
CA GLY A 186 15.42 -1.63 -13.31
C GLY A 186 15.67 -0.91 -12.00
N ALA A 187 15.45 -1.63 -10.91
CA ALA A 187 15.61 -1.11 -9.55
C ALA A 187 17.07 -1.07 -9.12
N ASP A 188 17.54 0.08 -8.63
CA ASP A 188 18.83 0.22 -7.95
C ASP A 188 18.79 -0.39 -6.55
N PHE A 189 17.63 -0.38 -5.92
CA PHE A 189 17.38 -1.07 -4.66
C PHE A 189 17.17 -2.57 -4.86
N HIS A 190 17.09 -3.33 -3.75
CA HIS A 190 16.87 -4.76 -3.81
C HIS A 190 15.47 -5.14 -3.34
N TYR A 191 14.70 -5.81 -4.22
CA TYR A 191 13.52 -6.55 -3.81
C TYR A 191 13.91 -7.86 -3.11
N LEU A 192 13.21 -8.19 -2.02
CA LEU A 192 13.39 -9.40 -1.22
C LEU A 192 12.11 -10.23 -1.19
N ALA A 193 12.26 -11.56 -1.35
CA ALA A 193 11.13 -12.51 -1.32
C ALA A 193 11.56 -13.84 -0.67
N ALA A 194 11.75 -13.84 0.64
CA ALA A 194 12.27 -14.99 1.37
C ALA A 194 11.35 -16.21 1.33
N ASN A 195 10.04 -15.97 1.39
CA ASN A 195 9.03 -17.03 1.49
C ASN A 195 8.42 -17.44 0.14
N VAL A 196 8.84 -16.82 -0.97
CA VAL A 196 8.33 -17.15 -2.31
C VAL A 196 9.34 -18.01 -3.07
N VAL A 197 8.98 -19.27 -3.33
CA VAL A 197 9.89 -20.26 -3.95
C VAL A 197 9.29 -20.86 -5.22
N LYS A 198 10.15 -21.15 -6.19
CA LYS A 198 9.77 -21.92 -7.39
C LYS A 198 9.51 -23.37 -7.00
N VAL A 199 8.32 -23.91 -7.25
CA VAL A 199 7.93 -25.30 -6.92
C VAL A 199 8.93 -26.32 -7.44
N ARG A 200 9.41 -26.16 -8.70
CA ARG A 200 10.33 -27.10 -9.35
C ARG A 200 11.73 -27.16 -8.71
N SER A 201 12.25 -26.05 -8.18
CA SER A 201 13.64 -25.95 -7.74
C SER A 201 13.80 -25.72 -6.24
N GLY A 202 12.73 -25.32 -5.54
CA GLY A 202 12.77 -24.89 -4.15
C GLY A 202 13.56 -23.59 -3.90
N LYS A 203 14.10 -22.95 -4.95
CA LYS A 203 14.86 -21.69 -4.83
C LYS A 203 13.90 -20.51 -4.76
N THR A 204 14.26 -19.51 -3.96
CA THR A 204 13.53 -18.22 -3.92
C THR A 204 13.59 -17.52 -5.29
N ILE A 205 12.56 -16.76 -5.61
CA ILE A 205 12.49 -16.01 -6.88
C ILE A 205 13.39 -14.77 -6.88
N LEU A 206 13.63 -14.19 -5.70
CA LEU A 206 14.49 -13.05 -5.39
C LEU A 206 15.32 -13.35 -4.14
N PRO A 207 16.32 -12.55 -3.77
CA PRO A 207 17.09 -12.75 -2.55
C PRO A 207 16.20 -12.82 -1.30
N PRO A 208 16.46 -13.75 -0.36
CA PRO A 208 15.63 -13.87 0.85
C PRO A 208 15.92 -12.77 1.88
N PHE A 209 17.12 -12.20 1.87
CA PHE A 209 17.55 -11.12 2.74
C PHE A 209 18.67 -10.30 2.12
N ARG A 210 18.89 -9.11 2.67
CA ARG A 210 20.03 -8.23 2.37
C ARG A 210 20.69 -7.79 3.66
N VAL A 211 22.01 -7.75 3.69
CA VAL A 211 22.78 -7.11 4.76
C VAL A 211 23.28 -5.77 4.25
N ILE A 212 22.93 -4.70 4.96
CA ILE A 212 23.35 -3.34 4.63
C ILE A 212 24.28 -2.84 5.75
N SER A 213 25.37 -2.19 5.34
CA SER A 213 26.31 -1.60 6.28
C SER A 213 26.23 -0.08 6.21
N VAL A 214 25.98 0.57 7.35
CA VAL A 214 25.88 2.03 7.48
C VAL A 214 26.55 2.48 8.78
N GLY A 215 27.46 3.45 8.74
CA GLY A 215 28.15 3.96 9.93
C GLY A 215 28.93 2.93 10.74
N GLY A 216 29.17 1.75 10.16
CA GLY A 216 29.77 0.60 10.83
C GLY A 216 28.77 -0.33 11.54
N ALA A 217 27.47 -0.02 11.50
CA ALA A 217 26.40 -0.98 11.81
C ALA A 217 26.19 -1.94 10.64
N LYS A 218 25.85 -3.20 10.92
CA LYS A 218 25.47 -4.22 9.93
C LYS A 218 24.07 -4.70 10.27
N ILE A 219 23.09 -4.35 9.43
CA ILE A 219 21.69 -4.72 9.65
C ILE A 219 21.24 -5.68 8.56
N GLY A 220 20.65 -6.80 8.96
CA GLY A 220 20.05 -7.80 8.08
C GLY A 220 18.57 -7.52 7.89
N PHE A 221 18.15 -7.30 6.64
CA PHE A 221 16.73 -7.14 6.27
C PHE A 221 16.24 -8.44 5.65
N ILE A 222 15.19 -9.05 6.21
CA ILE A 222 14.47 -10.20 5.64
C ILE A 222 13.19 -9.66 5.02
N GLY A 223 12.94 -9.92 3.73
CA GLY A 223 11.72 -9.46 3.05
C GLY A 223 10.79 -10.62 2.72
N MET A 224 9.49 -10.45 2.98
CA MET A 224 8.46 -11.46 2.76
C MET A 224 7.14 -10.83 2.33
N THR A 225 6.36 -11.58 1.56
CA THR A 225 4.93 -11.29 1.32
C THR A 225 4.05 -12.23 2.13
N LEU A 226 2.75 -11.95 2.17
CA LEU A 226 1.81 -12.81 2.89
C LEU A 226 1.70 -14.19 2.21
N HIS A 227 1.57 -15.23 3.03
CA HIS A 227 1.38 -16.61 2.61
C HIS A 227 0.17 -16.77 1.68
N ASP A 228 -0.90 -16.01 1.94
CA ASP A 228 -2.16 -16.12 1.21
C ASP A 228 -2.20 -15.35 -0.13
N THR A 229 -1.08 -14.77 -0.59
CA THR A 229 -0.97 -14.08 -1.89
C THR A 229 -1.67 -14.83 -3.04
N PRO A 230 -1.54 -16.17 -3.20
CA PRO A 230 -2.21 -16.86 -4.30
C PRO A 230 -3.75 -16.81 -4.29
N SER A 231 -4.37 -16.41 -3.18
CA SER A 231 -5.82 -16.27 -3.06
C SER A 231 -6.33 -14.85 -3.38
N ILE A 232 -5.41 -13.87 -3.53
CA ILE A 232 -5.75 -12.45 -3.67
C ILE A 232 -5.10 -11.79 -4.90
N VAL A 233 -4.43 -12.58 -5.76
CA VAL A 233 -3.92 -12.14 -7.06
C VAL A 233 -4.36 -13.10 -8.15
N THR A 234 -4.21 -12.69 -9.42
CA THR A 234 -4.55 -13.57 -10.55
C THR A 234 -3.71 -14.85 -10.52
N ALA A 235 -4.34 -15.99 -10.74
CA ALA A 235 -3.68 -17.31 -10.66
C ALA A 235 -2.49 -17.44 -11.62
N SER A 236 -2.55 -16.78 -12.80
CA SER A 236 -1.46 -16.76 -13.79
C SER A 236 -0.20 -16.08 -13.26
N GLY A 237 -0.33 -15.01 -12.48
CA GLY A 237 0.80 -14.24 -11.94
C GLY A 237 1.69 -15.02 -10.98
N VAL A 238 1.11 -16.03 -10.30
CA VAL A 238 1.78 -16.85 -9.29
C VAL A 238 1.98 -18.30 -9.69
N GLN A 239 1.71 -18.65 -10.96
CA GLN A 239 1.81 -20.01 -11.44
C GLN A 239 3.22 -20.59 -11.25
N GLY A 240 3.32 -21.78 -10.67
CA GLY A 240 4.60 -22.47 -10.41
C GLY A 240 5.36 -21.95 -9.19
N LEU A 241 4.75 -21.08 -8.41
CA LEU A 241 5.28 -20.58 -7.15
C LEU A 241 4.58 -21.26 -5.95
N ARG A 242 5.27 -21.25 -4.82
CA ARG A 242 4.75 -21.60 -3.51
C ARG A 242 5.15 -20.51 -2.53
N PHE A 243 4.17 -20.06 -1.77
CA PHE A 243 4.32 -19.07 -0.71
C PHE A 243 4.36 -19.83 0.63
N ASN A 244 5.50 -19.76 1.31
CA ASN A 244 5.70 -20.42 2.58
C ASN A 244 5.25 -19.53 3.73
N ASP A 245 5.00 -20.14 4.89
CA ASP A 245 4.66 -19.46 6.14
C ASP A 245 5.76 -18.46 6.54
N GLU A 246 5.38 -17.25 6.91
CA GLU A 246 6.27 -16.12 7.19
C GLU A 246 7.14 -16.40 8.42
N VAL A 247 6.53 -16.92 9.49
CA VAL A 247 7.23 -17.20 10.76
C VAL A 247 8.29 -18.27 10.58
N THR A 248 7.93 -19.38 9.95
CA THR A 248 8.83 -20.48 9.67
C THR A 248 10.01 -20.02 8.81
N THR A 249 9.72 -19.20 7.80
CA THR A 249 10.72 -18.69 6.87
C THR A 249 11.69 -17.73 7.55
N ALA A 250 11.19 -16.73 8.27
CA ALA A 250 12.05 -15.75 8.94
C ALA A 250 12.90 -16.40 10.02
N ASN A 251 12.31 -17.27 10.86
CA ASN A 251 13.02 -17.95 11.94
C ASN A 251 14.13 -18.84 11.40
N ALA A 252 13.95 -19.49 10.24
CA ALA A 252 15.00 -20.28 9.58
C ALA A 252 16.19 -19.43 9.07
N LEU A 253 15.99 -18.13 8.82
CA LEU A 253 17.04 -17.23 8.35
C LEU A 253 17.85 -16.59 9.48
N VAL A 254 17.34 -16.56 10.72
CA VAL A 254 18.06 -16.02 11.88
C VAL A 254 19.43 -16.68 12.07
N PRO A 255 19.56 -18.03 12.15
CA PRO A 255 20.87 -18.65 12.30
C PRO A 255 21.79 -18.41 11.09
N VAL A 256 21.23 -18.22 9.89
CA VAL A 256 22.02 -17.91 8.68
C VAL A 256 22.64 -16.51 8.78
N LEU A 257 21.91 -15.52 9.27
CA LEU A 257 22.41 -14.15 9.49
C LEU A 257 23.44 -14.11 10.62
N ARG A 258 23.15 -14.78 11.74
CA ARG A 258 24.09 -14.89 12.88
C ARG A 258 25.42 -15.55 12.49
N ALA A 259 25.38 -16.58 11.66
CA ALA A 259 26.59 -17.20 11.12
C ALA A 259 27.42 -16.26 10.25
N ARG A 260 26.85 -15.18 9.76
CA ARG A 260 27.52 -14.08 9.02
C ARG A 260 27.95 -12.92 9.92
N GLY A 261 27.77 -13.05 11.25
CA GLY A 261 28.07 -12.00 12.23
C GLY A 261 27.07 -10.85 12.22
N VAL A 262 25.82 -11.11 11.80
CA VAL A 262 24.73 -10.15 11.79
C VAL A 262 23.71 -10.58 12.83
N ASN A 263 23.61 -9.82 13.93
CA ASN A 263 22.62 -10.04 14.99
C ASN A 263 21.46 -9.04 14.87
N ALA A 264 21.72 -7.82 14.39
CA ALA A 264 20.69 -6.80 14.12
C ALA A 264 19.82 -7.23 12.93
N ILE A 265 18.57 -7.59 13.17
CA ILE A 265 17.67 -8.17 12.17
C ILE A 265 16.34 -7.41 12.13
N VAL A 266 16.01 -6.91 10.96
CA VAL A 266 14.73 -6.24 10.65
C VAL A 266 13.94 -7.11 9.67
N VAL A 267 12.67 -7.32 9.96
CA VAL A 267 11.75 -8.00 9.04
C VAL A 267 10.90 -6.95 8.33
N LEU A 268 10.92 -7.02 7.00
CA LEU A 268 10.00 -6.32 6.11
C LEU A 268 8.97 -7.35 5.66
N VAL A 269 7.71 -7.22 6.07
CA VAL A 269 6.70 -8.22 5.74
C VAL A 269 5.42 -7.56 5.21
N HIS A 270 5.03 -7.97 4.02
CA HIS A 270 3.79 -7.49 3.45
C HIS A 270 2.60 -8.28 3.99
N GLN A 271 2.28 -8.04 5.25
CA GLN A 271 1.10 -8.49 5.99
C GLN A 271 0.82 -7.44 7.05
N GLY A 272 -0.45 -7.17 7.34
CA GLY A 272 -0.80 -6.03 8.17
C GLY A 272 -1.78 -6.31 9.30
N GLY A 273 -2.12 -5.24 9.98
CA GLY A 273 -3.12 -5.19 11.03
C GLY A 273 -4.08 -4.03 10.84
N VAL A 274 -5.16 -4.04 11.60
CA VAL A 274 -6.15 -2.98 11.65
C VAL A 274 -6.11 -2.38 13.05
N PRO A 275 -5.89 -1.06 13.19
CA PRO A 275 -5.98 -0.40 14.49
C PRO A 275 -7.40 -0.51 15.05
N GLY A 276 -7.52 -0.85 16.32
CA GLY A 276 -8.78 -0.78 17.04
C GLY A 276 -9.19 0.67 17.33
N GLN A 277 -10.44 0.85 17.70
CA GLN A 277 -10.92 2.18 18.10
C GLN A 277 -10.19 2.68 19.35
N GLN A 278 -9.95 3.99 19.42
CA GLN A 278 -9.42 4.64 20.62
C GLN A 278 -10.55 4.92 21.61
N THR A 279 -10.26 4.72 22.90
CA THR A 279 -11.20 5.08 23.96
C THR A 279 -10.89 6.51 24.45
N TRP A 280 -11.83 7.40 24.27
CA TRP A 280 -11.85 8.72 24.90
C TRP A 280 -12.79 8.69 26.10
N TYR A 281 -12.54 9.55 27.08
CA TYR A 281 -13.37 9.66 28.26
C TYR A 281 -13.97 11.06 28.33
N ASP A 282 -15.28 11.14 28.57
CA ASP A 282 -15.96 12.40 28.80
C ASP A 282 -15.64 12.97 30.20
N SER A 283 -16.18 14.16 30.50
CA SER A 283 -16.00 14.81 31.81
C SER A 283 -16.57 14.02 32.99
N ASN A 284 -17.43 13.04 32.71
CA ASN A 284 -18.01 12.11 33.70
C ASN A 284 -17.29 10.76 33.74
N ASN A 285 -16.11 10.68 33.06
CA ASN A 285 -15.31 9.46 32.95
C ASN A 285 -16.04 8.30 32.24
N GLN A 286 -16.96 8.62 31.30
CA GLN A 286 -17.64 7.60 30.50
C GLN A 286 -16.83 7.36 29.21
N PRO A 287 -16.63 6.10 28.80
CA PRO A 287 -15.86 5.75 27.62
C PRO A 287 -16.62 6.12 26.34
N TYR A 288 -15.89 6.66 25.39
CA TYR A 288 -16.35 7.03 24.06
C TYR A 288 -15.37 6.51 23.01
N GLN A 289 -15.85 5.76 22.03
CA GLN A 289 -14.99 5.14 21.00
C GLN A 289 -14.86 6.05 19.79
N VAL A 290 -13.63 6.25 19.31
CA VAL A 290 -13.32 7.02 18.11
C VAL A 290 -12.37 6.24 17.21
N ASN A 291 -12.39 6.54 15.91
CA ASN A 291 -11.42 6.00 14.98
C ASN A 291 -10.01 6.50 15.32
N PRO A 292 -8.97 5.65 15.23
CA PRO A 292 -7.62 6.07 15.54
C PRO A 292 -7.12 7.10 14.51
N SER A 293 -6.39 8.11 14.97
CA SER A 293 -5.61 8.97 14.10
C SER A 293 -4.34 8.24 13.61
N TYR A 294 -3.71 8.79 12.57
CA TYR A 294 -2.54 8.18 11.93
C TYR A 294 -1.37 7.91 12.89
N ASP A 295 -1.27 8.66 13.97
CA ASP A 295 -0.22 8.59 14.99
C ASP A 295 -0.66 7.93 16.32
N ALA A 296 -1.92 7.58 16.45
CA ALA A 296 -2.52 7.16 17.71
C ALA A 296 -2.55 5.64 17.90
N ALA A 297 -2.21 4.87 16.89
CA ALA A 297 -2.27 3.41 16.97
C ALA A 297 -1.33 2.87 18.06
N CYS A 298 -1.86 1.97 18.89
CA CYS A 298 -1.18 1.38 20.05
C CYS A 298 -0.72 2.37 21.14
N ALA A 299 -1.08 3.64 21.06
CA ALA A 299 -0.92 4.62 22.12
C ALA A 299 -2.22 4.75 22.94
N ASN A 300 -2.10 5.17 24.21
CA ASN A 300 -3.25 5.48 25.07
C ASN A 300 -4.31 4.36 25.16
N GLY A 301 -3.89 3.08 25.16
CA GLY A 301 -4.80 1.93 25.25
C GLY A 301 -5.41 1.47 23.93
N ALA A 302 -5.15 2.15 22.81
CA ALA A 302 -5.45 1.62 21.49
C ALA A 302 -4.54 0.42 21.19
N GLN A 303 -5.08 -0.59 20.55
CA GLN A 303 -4.36 -1.80 20.14
C GLN A 303 -4.79 -2.18 18.72
N LEU A 304 -4.01 -3.02 18.07
CA LEU A 304 -4.49 -3.66 16.84
C LEU A 304 -5.66 -4.59 17.18
N ASP A 305 -6.63 -4.65 16.27
CA ASP A 305 -7.71 -5.62 16.38
C ASP A 305 -7.13 -7.02 16.58
N PRO A 306 -7.59 -7.80 17.57
CA PRO A 306 -7.06 -9.14 17.85
C PRO A 306 -7.11 -10.11 16.68
N SER A 307 -7.98 -9.87 15.69
CA SER A 307 -8.04 -10.66 14.44
C SER A 307 -7.00 -10.25 13.39
N SER A 308 -6.19 -9.22 13.65
CA SER A 308 -5.17 -8.74 12.72
C SER A 308 -4.13 -9.82 12.40
N PRO A 309 -3.96 -10.21 11.11
CA PRO A 309 -3.07 -11.32 10.73
C PRO A 309 -1.60 -11.11 11.11
N ILE A 310 -1.15 -9.86 11.22
CA ILE A 310 0.23 -9.55 11.61
C ILE A 310 0.55 -9.92 13.06
N LEU A 311 -0.45 -9.93 13.96
CA LEU A 311 -0.22 -10.17 15.39
C LEU A 311 0.36 -11.57 15.67
N PRO A 312 -0.22 -12.69 15.20
CA PRO A 312 0.37 -14.00 15.41
C PRO A 312 1.74 -14.16 14.76
N ILE A 313 2.03 -13.45 13.65
CA ILE A 313 3.35 -13.40 13.05
C ILE A 313 4.32 -12.71 14.01
N ALA A 314 4.02 -11.47 14.40
CA ALA A 314 4.86 -10.68 15.28
C ALA A 314 5.15 -11.38 16.62
N GLN A 315 4.18 -12.10 17.18
CA GLN A 315 4.32 -12.81 18.46
C GLN A 315 5.12 -14.11 18.37
N LYS A 316 5.28 -14.71 17.17
CA LYS A 316 5.96 -16.01 16.96
C LYS A 316 7.32 -15.89 16.27
N LEU A 317 7.67 -14.74 15.73
CA LEU A 317 9.00 -14.49 15.16
C LEU A 317 10.08 -14.62 16.24
N ASP A 318 11.22 -15.17 15.86
CA ASP A 318 12.39 -15.40 16.75
C ASP A 318 12.74 -14.13 17.56
N PRO A 319 13.04 -14.26 18.87
CA PRO A 319 13.44 -13.13 19.71
C PRO A 319 14.65 -12.33 19.21
N ALA A 320 15.46 -12.90 18.31
CA ALA A 320 16.58 -12.21 17.66
C ALA A 320 16.16 -11.19 16.59
N ILE A 321 14.88 -11.13 16.22
CA ILE A 321 14.37 -10.15 15.29
C ILE A 321 13.98 -8.90 16.08
N ASP A 322 14.54 -7.74 15.74
CA ASP A 322 14.50 -6.52 16.56
C ASP A 322 13.28 -5.66 16.28
N MET A 323 12.86 -5.56 15.02
CA MET A 323 11.70 -4.78 14.61
C MET A 323 11.05 -5.35 13.34
N ILE A 324 9.82 -4.94 13.10
CA ILE A 324 9.01 -5.34 11.97
C ILE A 324 8.44 -4.10 11.29
N VAL A 325 8.66 -3.98 9.97
CA VAL A 325 7.96 -3.06 9.09
C VAL A 325 6.93 -3.86 8.30
N SER A 326 5.68 -3.44 8.31
CA SER A 326 4.54 -4.16 7.76
C SER A 326 3.76 -3.31 6.75
N GLY A 327 2.80 -3.91 6.04
CA GLY A 327 1.99 -3.26 4.99
C GLY A 327 0.64 -3.94 4.77
N HIS A 328 0.15 -3.97 3.52
CA HIS A 328 -1.01 -4.68 3.03
C HIS A 328 -2.39 -4.12 3.44
N THR A 329 -2.58 -3.75 4.69
CA THR A 329 -3.90 -3.29 5.17
C THR A 329 -4.15 -1.80 4.94
N HIS A 330 -3.16 -1.06 4.42
CA HIS A 330 -3.22 0.39 4.21
C HIS A 330 -3.51 1.20 5.50
N GLN A 331 -3.34 0.59 6.67
CA GLN A 331 -3.64 1.21 7.96
C GLN A 331 -2.36 1.72 8.63
N PRO A 332 -2.37 2.94 9.19
CA PRO A 332 -1.22 3.46 9.91
C PRO A 332 -1.20 2.94 11.36
N TYR A 333 -0.03 2.49 11.81
CA TYR A 333 0.20 2.20 13.23
C TYR A 333 1.68 2.15 13.57
N VAL A 334 1.97 2.45 14.84
CA VAL A 334 3.27 2.28 15.49
C VAL A 334 3.02 1.57 16.81
N CYS A 335 3.32 0.28 16.88
CA CYS A 335 2.94 -0.60 17.98
C CYS A 335 4.17 -1.25 18.61
N SER A 336 4.06 -1.57 19.89
CA SER A 336 5.00 -2.43 20.59
C SER A 336 4.33 -3.78 20.86
N VAL A 337 4.84 -4.84 20.25
CA VAL A 337 4.31 -6.21 20.40
C VAL A 337 5.36 -7.06 21.10
N PRO A 338 5.00 -7.84 22.15
CA PRO A 338 5.96 -8.71 22.80
C PRO A 338 6.42 -9.84 21.87
N ASP A 339 7.72 -10.13 21.88
CA ASP A 339 8.29 -11.32 21.25
C ASP A 339 8.02 -12.59 22.13
N PRO A 340 8.38 -13.80 21.66
CA PRO A 340 8.20 -15.03 22.46
C PRO A 340 8.92 -15.04 23.81
N ALA A 341 9.94 -14.19 24.02
CA ALA A 341 10.64 -14.02 25.30
C ALA A 341 10.04 -12.91 26.18
N GLY A 342 9.01 -12.22 25.69
CA GLY A 342 8.33 -11.13 26.39
C GLY A 342 8.99 -9.76 26.24
N HIS A 343 10.00 -9.62 25.38
CA HIS A 343 10.62 -8.32 25.13
C HIS A 343 9.82 -7.52 24.10
N ALA A 344 9.72 -6.21 24.31
CA ALA A 344 9.07 -5.30 23.39
C ALA A 344 9.75 -5.32 22.00
N ARG A 345 8.95 -5.38 20.94
CA ARG A 345 9.37 -5.32 19.54
C ARG A 345 8.53 -4.27 18.81
N LEU A 346 9.21 -3.34 18.13
CA LEU A 346 8.54 -2.34 17.31
C LEU A 346 7.89 -3.00 16.08
N LEU A 347 6.64 -2.65 15.82
CA LEU A 347 5.85 -3.05 14.65
C LEU A 347 5.22 -1.80 14.05
N THR A 348 5.51 -1.49 12.77
CA THR A 348 5.04 -0.25 12.13
C THR A 348 4.35 -0.51 10.80
N SER A 349 3.47 0.41 10.42
CA SER A 349 2.91 0.55 9.08
C SER A 349 2.63 2.01 8.80
N ALA A 350 2.97 2.47 7.61
CA ALA A 350 2.87 3.86 7.18
C ALA A 350 1.64 4.13 6.28
N SER A 351 0.53 3.46 6.52
CA SER A 351 -0.68 3.60 5.68
C SER A 351 -0.43 3.15 4.23
N SER A 352 -0.67 4.02 3.24
CA SER A 352 -0.50 3.73 1.81
C SER A 352 -0.33 5.00 0.97
N PHE A 353 0.00 4.84 -0.32
CA PHE A 353 0.00 5.89 -1.35
C PHE A 353 0.99 7.04 -1.06
N GLY A 354 2.06 6.75 -0.32
CA GLY A 354 3.05 7.76 0.05
C GLY A 354 2.50 8.90 0.92
N ARG A 355 1.39 8.69 1.64
CA ARG A 355 0.78 9.69 2.54
C ARG A 355 1.54 9.85 3.85
N LEU A 356 2.20 8.77 4.26
CA LEU A 356 3.05 8.69 5.45
C LEU A 356 4.38 8.04 5.11
N PHE A 357 5.35 8.28 5.97
CA PHE A 357 6.49 7.40 6.19
C PHE A 357 6.70 7.25 7.70
N THR A 358 7.30 6.15 8.12
CA THR A 358 7.69 5.95 9.51
C THR A 358 9.16 6.31 9.69
N GLU A 359 9.46 7.20 10.60
CA GLU A 359 10.81 7.46 11.08
C GLU A 359 11.09 6.58 12.29
N THR A 360 12.11 5.71 12.18
CA THR A 360 12.58 4.85 13.26
C THR A 360 14.00 5.23 13.62
N ASN A 361 14.25 5.54 14.88
CA ASN A 361 15.58 5.81 15.42
C ASN A 361 15.99 4.66 16.34
N LEU A 362 17.24 4.21 16.22
CA LEU A 362 17.81 3.10 16.99
C LEU A 362 19.30 3.27 17.22
N THR A 363 19.80 2.65 18.27
CA THR A 363 21.23 2.58 18.58
C THR A 363 21.73 1.15 18.31
N TYR A 364 22.79 1.04 17.51
CA TYR A 364 23.51 -0.22 17.25
C TYR A 364 24.73 -0.32 18.13
N ASP A 365 24.91 -1.43 18.85
CA ASP A 365 26.09 -1.75 19.65
C ASP A 365 27.08 -2.59 18.84
N LYS A 366 28.26 -2.00 18.53
CA LYS A 366 29.35 -2.67 17.79
C LYS A 366 30.01 -3.82 18.56
N THR A 367 29.77 -3.90 19.88
CA THR A 367 30.32 -4.96 20.72
C THR A 367 29.54 -6.26 20.57
N THR A 368 28.22 -6.15 20.51
CA THR A 368 27.30 -7.27 20.30
C THR A 368 26.98 -7.52 18.84
N ASN A 369 27.25 -6.54 17.95
CA ASN A 369 26.81 -6.47 16.57
C ASN A 369 25.28 -6.50 16.47
N ASP A 370 24.60 -5.82 17.38
CA ASP A 370 23.16 -5.92 17.55
C ASP A 370 22.50 -4.57 17.83
N ILE A 371 21.19 -4.49 17.63
CA ILE A 371 20.38 -3.32 18.00
C ILE A 371 20.15 -3.34 19.51
N VAL A 372 20.36 -2.20 20.17
CA VAL A 372 19.93 -1.97 21.54
C VAL A 372 18.42 -1.79 21.52
N ARG A 373 17.66 -2.86 21.66
CA ARG A 373 16.19 -2.88 21.44
C ARG A 373 15.45 -1.82 22.24
N ALA A 374 15.89 -1.52 23.46
CA ALA A 374 15.28 -0.46 24.28
C ALA A 374 15.46 0.97 23.70
N SER A 375 16.36 1.15 22.73
CA SER A 375 16.55 2.44 22.05
C SER A 375 15.64 2.62 20.83
N VAL A 376 14.95 1.56 20.39
CA VAL A 376 14.15 1.59 19.15
C VAL A 376 12.89 2.40 19.40
N THR A 377 12.75 3.50 18.65
CA THR A 377 11.55 4.35 18.67
C THR A 377 11.06 4.55 17.24
N GLY A 378 9.76 4.62 17.05
CA GLY A 378 9.15 4.87 15.75
C GLY A 378 8.08 5.95 15.83
N THR A 379 7.93 6.72 14.77
CA THR A 379 6.89 7.75 14.62
C THR A 379 6.43 7.81 13.17
N ASN A 380 5.12 7.80 12.94
CA ASN A 380 4.55 8.05 11.63
C ASN A 380 4.55 9.56 11.35
N MET A 381 5.11 9.94 10.21
CA MET A 381 5.28 11.31 9.74
C MET A 381 4.34 11.56 8.56
N LEU A 382 3.58 12.67 8.61
CA LEU A 382 2.71 13.08 7.51
C LEU A 382 3.53 13.61 6.33
N VAL A 383 3.19 13.16 5.13
CA VAL A 383 3.71 13.74 3.88
C VAL A 383 2.79 14.89 3.48
N THR A 384 2.96 16.04 4.13
CA THR A 384 2.20 17.25 3.87
C THR A 384 2.64 17.94 2.57
N ARG A 385 1.79 18.78 1.99
CA ARG A 385 2.06 19.46 0.70
C ARG A 385 2.46 20.92 0.86
N ASP A 386 2.86 21.33 2.05
CA ASP A 386 3.34 22.66 2.41
C ASP A 386 4.86 22.83 2.26
N VAL A 387 5.54 21.79 1.79
CA VAL A 387 6.96 21.81 1.44
C VAL A 387 7.15 21.98 -0.07
N ALA A 388 8.38 22.37 -0.49
CA ALA A 388 8.69 22.43 -1.90
C ALA A 388 8.68 21.05 -2.56
N LYS A 389 8.19 20.98 -3.79
CA LYS A 389 8.25 19.76 -4.61
C LYS A 389 9.70 19.40 -4.94
N ASP A 390 10.00 18.12 -4.92
CA ASP A 390 11.30 17.62 -5.39
C ASP A 390 11.39 17.72 -6.91
N THR A 391 12.43 18.38 -7.41
CA THR A 391 12.58 18.67 -8.84
C THR A 391 12.80 17.40 -9.68
N ASP A 392 13.54 16.42 -9.16
CA ASP A 392 13.83 15.19 -9.91
C ASP A 392 12.57 14.36 -10.08
N GLN A 393 11.71 14.33 -9.05
CA GLN A 393 10.40 13.67 -9.13
C GLN A 393 9.45 14.43 -10.04
N THR A 394 9.41 15.78 -9.97
CA THR A 394 8.59 16.61 -10.86
C THR A 394 8.95 16.37 -12.33
N ASN A 395 10.24 16.31 -12.65
CA ASN A 395 10.69 16.08 -14.02
C ASN A 395 10.26 14.69 -14.52
N LEU A 396 10.42 13.66 -13.70
CA LEU A 396 9.97 12.29 -14.01
C LEU A 396 8.46 12.27 -14.31
N ILE A 397 7.65 12.81 -13.40
CA ILE A 397 6.19 12.88 -13.55
C ILE A 397 5.81 13.59 -14.86
N ASN A 398 6.42 14.75 -15.15
CA ASN A 398 6.10 15.52 -16.35
C ASN A 398 6.44 14.77 -17.66
N THR A 399 7.54 14.00 -17.67
CA THR A 399 7.89 13.14 -18.81
C THR A 399 6.77 12.13 -19.07
N TYR A 400 6.41 11.35 -18.07
CA TYR A 400 5.39 10.31 -18.24
C TYR A 400 3.97 10.86 -18.42
N LYS A 401 3.65 12.03 -17.84
CA LYS A 401 2.39 12.76 -18.15
C LYS A 401 2.27 13.10 -19.62
N THR A 402 3.36 13.54 -20.24
CA THR A 402 3.38 13.86 -21.66
C THR A 402 3.12 12.61 -22.52
N LEU A 403 3.72 11.49 -22.14
CA LEU A 403 3.58 10.22 -22.86
C LEU A 403 2.17 9.63 -22.72
N VAL A 404 1.56 9.71 -21.53
CA VAL A 404 0.24 9.10 -21.27
C VAL A 404 -0.94 10.00 -21.64
N ALA A 405 -0.72 11.31 -21.86
CA ALA A 405 -1.79 12.28 -22.08
C ALA A 405 -2.79 11.92 -23.20
N PRO A 406 -2.38 11.37 -24.36
CA PRO A 406 -3.32 10.99 -25.41
C PRO A 406 -4.35 9.95 -24.98
N ILE A 407 -3.97 9.08 -24.05
CA ILE A 407 -4.83 8.01 -23.50
C ILE A 407 -5.62 8.54 -22.31
N SER A 408 -4.93 9.12 -21.33
CA SER A 408 -5.52 9.53 -20.07
C SER A 408 -6.60 10.61 -20.23
N ASN A 409 -6.43 11.52 -21.19
CA ASN A 409 -7.33 12.64 -21.41
C ASN A 409 -8.54 12.33 -22.31
N LYS A 410 -8.74 11.08 -22.70
CA LYS A 410 -9.94 10.68 -23.43
C LYS A 410 -11.18 10.82 -22.53
N VAL A 411 -12.12 11.69 -22.92
CA VAL A 411 -13.39 11.86 -22.19
C VAL A 411 -14.26 10.62 -22.36
N LEU A 412 -14.69 10.03 -21.27
CA LEU A 412 -15.60 8.88 -21.24
C LEU A 412 -17.05 9.29 -20.99
N GLY A 413 -17.27 10.35 -20.21
CA GLY A 413 -18.62 10.78 -19.85
C GLY A 413 -18.61 11.86 -18.78
N SER A 414 -19.70 11.99 -18.05
CA SER A 414 -19.81 12.95 -16.96
C SER A 414 -20.66 12.45 -15.79
N ILE A 415 -20.40 13.03 -14.62
CA ILE A 415 -21.12 12.79 -13.36
C ILE A 415 -21.65 14.11 -12.80
N THR A 416 -22.72 14.07 -12.02
CA THR A 416 -23.31 15.27 -11.41
C THR A 416 -22.87 15.52 -9.97
N ALA A 417 -22.23 14.54 -9.35
CA ALA A 417 -21.64 14.57 -7.99
C ALA A 417 -20.61 13.45 -7.87
N ASN A 418 -19.82 13.46 -6.79
CA ASN A 418 -18.87 12.37 -6.51
C ASN A 418 -19.58 11.00 -6.48
N VAL A 419 -19.00 10.01 -7.17
CA VAL A 419 -19.43 8.61 -7.08
C VAL A 419 -18.43 7.85 -6.23
N THR A 420 -18.82 7.49 -5.02
CA THR A 420 -17.87 7.04 -3.98
C THR A 420 -17.90 5.55 -3.72
N ARG A 421 -16.81 5.06 -3.10
CA ARG A 421 -16.69 3.73 -2.50
C ARG A 421 -17.17 3.68 -1.06
N THR A 422 -17.79 4.75 -0.55
CA THR A 422 -18.30 4.79 0.83
C THR A 422 -19.47 3.81 0.97
N PRO A 423 -19.34 2.76 1.79
CA PRO A 423 -20.34 1.72 1.88
C PRO A 423 -21.54 2.14 2.75
N ASN A 424 -22.70 1.57 2.45
CA ASN A 424 -23.81 1.51 3.40
C ASN A 424 -23.52 0.44 4.50
N PRO A 425 -24.37 0.26 5.52
CA PRO A 425 -24.17 -0.75 6.57
C PRO A 425 -24.07 -2.20 6.06
N ALA A 426 -24.60 -2.48 4.87
CA ALA A 426 -24.51 -3.77 4.22
C ALA A 426 -23.24 -3.94 3.36
N GLY A 427 -22.41 -2.90 3.23
CA GLY A 427 -21.18 -2.91 2.45
C GLY A 427 -21.34 -2.55 0.97
N GLU A 428 -22.54 -2.17 0.52
CA GLU A 428 -22.81 -1.74 -0.85
C GLU A 428 -22.36 -0.29 -1.07
N THR A 429 -21.85 0.01 -2.28
CA THR A 429 -21.31 1.33 -2.63
C THR A 429 -21.89 1.88 -3.93
N PRO A 430 -22.11 3.21 -4.05
CA PRO A 430 -22.63 3.81 -5.30
C PRO A 430 -21.75 3.53 -6.52
N LEU A 431 -20.42 3.52 -6.36
CA LEU A 431 -19.50 3.26 -7.45
C LEU A 431 -19.49 1.77 -7.83
N GLY A 432 -19.61 0.90 -6.85
CA GLY A 432 -19.72 -0.55 -7.10
C GLY A 432 -20.97 -0.90 -7.90
N ASP A 433 -22.09 -0.24 -7.61
CA ASP A 433 -23.33 -0.38 -8.36
C ASP A 433 -23.17 0.04 -9.84
N LEU A 434 -22.54 1.18 -10.08
CA LEU A 434 -22.27 1.69 -11.43
C LEU A 434 -21.38 0.74 -12.23
N ILE A 435 -20.32 0.22 -11.63
CA ILE A 435 -19.40 -0.72 -12.26
C ILE A 435 -20.11 -2.05 -12.58
N ALA A 436 -20.83 -2.62 -11.61
CA ALA A 436 -21.57 -3.87 -11.82
C ALA A 436 -22.63 -3.74 -12.93
N ASP A 437 -23.28 -2.57 -13.03
CA ASP A 437 -24.21 -2.28 -14.13
C ASP A 437 -23.50 -2.24 -15.49
N GLY A 438 -22.28 -1.67 -15.54
CA GLY A 438 -21.44 -1.66 -16.73
C GLY A 438 -21.04 -3.08 -17.17
N GLN A 439 -20.60 -3.91 -16.23
CA GLN A 439 -20.24 -5.31 -16.51
C GLN A 439 -21.45 -6.12 -17.01
N LEU A 440 -22.65 -5.88 -16.45
CA LEU A 440 -23.87 -6.55 -16.89
C LEU A 440 -24.28 -6.13 -18.30
N ALA A 441 -24.06 -4.86 -18.67
CA ALA A 441 -24.48 -4.27 -19.95
C ALA A 441 -23.52 -4.59 -21.11
N ASP A 442 -22.33 -5.06 -20.83
CA ASP A 442 -21.29 -5.22 -21.85
C ASP A 442 -21.63 -6.37 -22.83
N PRO A 443 -21.62 -6.10 -24.15
CA PRO A 443 -21.95 -7.11 -25.14
C PRO A 443 -20.90 -8.23 -25.26
N SER A 444 -19.67 -7.99 -24.83
CA SER A 444 -18.57 -8.98 -24.91
C SER A 444 -18.80 -10.21 -24.04
N VAL A 445 -19.66 -10.12 -23.02
CA VAL A 445 -20.01 -11.25 -22.13
C VAL A 445 -21.20 -12.08 -22.61
N VAL A 446 -21.80 -11.72 -23.73
CA VAL A 446 -22.93 -12.43 -24.34
C VAL A 446 -22.40 -13.51 -25.27
N THR A 447 -22.79 -14.77 -25.05
CA THR A 447 -22.37 -15.90 -25.88
C THR A 447 -23.57 -16.78 -26.28
N ALA A 448 -23.67 -17.14 -27.56
CA ALA A 448 -24.73 -17.98 -28.11
C ALA A 448 -26.14 -17.51 -27.67
N GLY A 449 -26.37 -16.20 -27.59
CA GLY A 449 -27.65 -15.60 -27.13
C GLY A 449 -27.88 -15.69 -25.61
N LYS A 450 -26.95 -16.22 -24.84
CA LYS A 450 -27.02 -16.28 -23.36
C LYS A 450 -26.48 -14.97 -22.78
N GLN A 451 -27.39 -14.14 -22.29
CA GLN A 451 -27.06 -12.87 -21.66
C GLN A 451 -26.95 -13.04 -20.13
N PRO A 452 -25.93 -12.46 -19.48
CA PRO A 452 -25.88 -12.39 -18.03
C PRO A 452 -27.09 -11.70 -17.43
N GLN A 453 -27.52 -12.18 -16.27
CA GLN A 453 -28.66 -11.66 -15.53
C GLN A 453 -28.21 -10.93 -14.25
N ILE A 454 -27.01 -11.25 -13.76
CA ILE A 454 -26.43 -10.71 -12.53
C ILE A 454 -24.95 -10.45 -12.79
N ALA A 455 -24.46 -9.29 -12.36
CA ALA A 455 -23.02 -9.03 -12.28
C ALA A 455 -22.58 -8.91 -10.83
N PHE A 456 -21.35 -9.38 -10.56
CA PHE A 456 -20.69 -9.29 -9.27
C PHE A 456 -19.32 -8.64 -9.42
N MET A 457 -19.06 -7.62 -8.59
CA MET A 457 -17.75 -6.97 -8.52
C MET A 457 -17.22 -7.01 -7.08
N ASN A 458 -15.96 -7.39 -6.90
CA ASN A 458 -15.32 -7.39 -5.59
C ASN A 458 -14.93 -5.97 -5.16
N PRO A 459 -15.05 -5.62 -3.87
CA PRO A 459 -14.74 -4.28 -3.38
C PRO A 459 -13.23 -3.94 -3.55
N GLY A 460 -12.35 -4.93 -3.45
CA GLY A 460 -10.90 -4.78 -3.65
C GLY A 460 -10.51 -4.39 -5.07
N GLY A 461 -11.36 -4.70 -6.05
CA GLY A 461 -11.19 -4.31 -7.45
C GLY A 461 -11.56 -2.85 -7.77
N ILE A 462 -12.06 -2.08 -6.79
CA ILE A 462 -12.45 -0.68 -6.95
C ILE A 462 -11.49 0.19 -6.14
N ARG A 463 -10.54 0.86 -6.78
CA ARG A 463 -9.36 1.44 -6.12
C ARG A 463 -9.46 2.94 -5.80
N ALA A 464 -10.29 3.69 -6.50
CA ALA A 464 -10.50 5.14 -6.28
C ALA A 464 -11.97 5.50 -6.39
N ASP A 465 -12.33 6.71 -5.91
CA ASP A 465 -13.63 7.32 -6.18
C ASP A 465 -13.59 8.07 -7.53
N LEU A 466 -14.74 8.25 -8.19
CA LEU A 466 -14.88 9.27 -9.21
C LEU A 466 -15.22 10.60 -8.54
N THR A 467 -14.40 11.62 -8.74
CA THR A 467 -14.58 12.95 -8.16
C THR A 467 -15.25 13.89 -9.13
N TYR A 468 -16.18 14.70 -8.65
CA TYR A 468 -16.85 15.73 -9.47
C TYR A 468 -15.94 16.92 -9.76
N ALA A 469 -15.13 17.31 -8.78
CA ALA A 469 -14.22 18.45 -8.93
C ALA A 469 -13.08 18.07 -9.89
N LYS A 470 -12.84 18.92 -10.87
CA LYS A 470 -11.74 18.77 -11.83
C LYS A 470 -10.37 18.74 -11.15
N ASP A 471 -9.41 18.08 -11.78
CA ASP A 471 -7.99 18.27 -11.46
C ASP A 471 -7.51 19.64 -12.01
N PRO A 472 -7.20 20.62 -11.15
CA PRO A 472 -6.75 21.93 -11.60
C PRO A 472 -5.41 21.89 -12.38
N ALA A 473 -4.65 20.79 -12.28
CA ALA A 473 -3.41 20.62 -13.00
C ALA A 473 -3.64 20.06 -14.44
N ASN A 474 -4.83 19.53 -14.74
CA ASN A 474 -5.17 19.02 -16.06
C ASN A 474 -6.08 20.01 -16.82
N PRO A 475 -5.58 20.72 -17.86
CA PRO A 475 -6.38 21.72 -18.57
C PRO A 475 -7.51 21.14 -19.41
N VAL A 476 -7.54 19.84 -19.65
CA VAL A 476 -8.61 19.14 -20.40
C VAL A 476 -9.75 18.74 -19.47
N ASP A 477 -9.48 18.64 -18.18
CA ASP A 477 -10.47 18.26 -17.19
C ASP A 477 -11.42 19.43 -16.84
N ALA A 478 -12.69 19.10 -16.59
CA ALA A 478 -13.71 20.03 -16.15
C ALA A 478 -14.59 19.39 -15.07
N ASP A 479 -15.21 20.23 -14.23
CA ASP A 479 -16.09 19.74 -13.18
C ASP A 479 -17.12 18.74 -13.72
N GLY A 480 -17.12 17.56 -13.15
CA GLY A 480 -17.98 16.45 -13.53
C GLY A 480 -17.58 15.68 -14.79
N THR A 481 -16.54 16.07 -15.51
CA THR A 481 -15.99 15.24 -16.58
C THR A 481 -15.37 13.98 -15.99
N VAL A 482 -15.49 12.85 -16.67
CA VAL A 482 -14.78 11.61 -16.35
C VAL A 482 -13.84 11.28 -17.49
N LEU A 483 -12.55 11.27 -17.19
CA LEU A 483 -11.49 10.94 -18.12
C LEU A 483 -11.13 9.44 -18.02
N PHE A 484 -10.53 8.90 -19.09
CA PHE A 484 -10.06 7.50 -19.08
C PHE A 484 -9.06 7.22 -17.95
N GLY A 485 -8.14 8.17 -17.68
CA GLY A 485 -7.17 8.03 -16.58
C GLY A 485 -7.84 7.89 -15.20
N GLU A 486 -8.96 8.56 -14.98
CA GLU A 486 -9.74 8.44 -13.74
C GLU A 486 -10.44 7.08 -13.66
N ALA A 487 -11.08 6.64 -14.75
CA ALA A 487 -11.71 5.32 -14.83
C ALA A 487 -10.68 4.20 -14.66
N PHE A 488 -9.48 4.34 -15.22
CA PHE A 488 -8.38 3.41 -15.01
C PHE A 488 -7.96 3.37 -13.54
N THR A 489 -7.86 4.52 -12.89
CA THR A 489 -7.52 4.58 -11.44
C THR A 489 -8.58 3.89 -10.57
N VAL A 490 -9.83 3.85 -11.03
CA VAL A 490 -10.92 3.11 -10.37
C VAL A 490 -10.76 1.59 -10.54
N GLN A 491 -10.43 1.11 -11.74
CA GLN A 491 -10.30 -0.31 -12.09
C GLN A 491 -8.96 -0.61 -12.80
N PRO A 492 -7.82 -0.62 -12.09
CA PRO A 492 -6.49 -0.65 -12.71
C PRO A 492 -5.96 -2.05 -13.07
N PHE A 493 -6.73 -3.13 -12.84
CA PHE A 493 -6.22 -4.50 -12.91
C PHE A 493 -6.29 -5.14 -14.30
N SER A 494 -6.97 -4.53 -15.25
CA SER A 494 -7.16 -5.08 -16.59
C SER A 494 -7.71 -6.52 -16.59
N ASN A 495 -8.63 -6.82 -15.66
CA ASN A 495 -9.24 -8.15 -15.57
C ASN A 495 -10.14 -8.43 -16.77
N TYR A 496 -10.14 -9.67 -17.25
CA TYR A 496 -11.17 -10.12 -18.20
C TYR A 496 -12.47 -10.41 -17.48
N MET A 497 -13.59 -10.05 -18.10
CA MET A 497 -14.90 -10.48 -17.63
C MET A 497 -15.16 -11.93 -17.99
N VAL A 498 -15.76 -12.69 -17.08
CA VAL A 498 -16.13 -14.10 -17.26
C VAL A 498 -17.62 -14.25 -17.02
N SER A 499 -18.32 -14.69 -18.05
CA SER A 499 -19.75 -15.05 -17.98
C SER A 499 -19.86 -16.56 -17.72
N MET A 500 -20.69 -16.97 -16.75
CA MET A 500 -20.81 -18.38 -16.35
C MET A 500 -22.21 -18.71 -15.80
N GLY A 501 -22.57 -19.96 -15.80
CA GLY A 501 -23.77 -20.47 -15.13
C GLY A 501 -23.49 -20.85 -13.69
N LEU A 502 -24.20 -20.26 -12.73
CA LEU A 502 -24.22 -20.64 -11.31
C LEU A 502 -25.62 -21.09 -10.90
N THR A 503 -25.71 -22.08 -10.03
CA THR A 503 -27.00 -22.43 -9.42
C THR A 503 -27.41 -21.36 -8.40
N GLY A 504 -28.70 -21.23 -8.10
CA GLY A 504 -29.13 -20.33 -7.02
C GLY A 504 -28.48 -20.71 -5.67
N ALA A 505 -28.20 -21.99 -5.44
CA ALA A 505 -27.46 -22.46 -4.27
C ALA A 505 -26.02 -21.91 -4.24
N ASP A 506 -25.33 -21.89 -5.39
CA ASP A 506 -23.98 -21.28 -5.49
C ASP A 506 -24.04 -19.77 -5.22
N ILE A 507 -25.07 -19.08 -5.70
CA ILE A 507 -25.28 -17.65 -5.43
C ILE A 507 -25.47 -17.42 -3.93
N TYR A 508 -26.30 -18.21 -3.24
CA TYR A 508 -26.44 -18.12 -1.78
C TYR A 508 -25.11 -18.41 -1.05
N ALA A 509 -24.30 -19.36 -1.57
CA ALA A 509 -22.97 -19.63 -1.03
C ALA A 509 -22.04 -18.42 -1.20
N LEU A 510 -22.02 -17.76 -2.37
CA LEU A 510 -21.26 -16.52 -2.59
C LEU A 510 -21.64 -15.42 -1.59
N LEU A 511 -22.95 -15.18 -1.42
CA LEU A 511 -23.43 -14.18 -0.48
C LEU A 511 -23.07 -14.52 0.98
N THR A 512 -23.04 -15.80 1.34
CA THR A 512 -22.58 -16.27 2.67
C THR A 512 -21.07 -16.09 2.81
N GLN A 513 -20.30 -16.35 1.77
CA GLN A 513 -18.84 -16.18 1.76
C GLN A 513 -18.39 -14.72 1.98
N GLN A 514 -19.26 -13.74 1.85
CA GLN A 514 -18.97 -12.33 2.19
C GLN A 514 -18.59 -12.11 3.68
N VAL A 515 -19.06 -12.99 4.56
CA VAL A 515 -18.90 -12.88 6.01
C VAL A 515 -18.38 -14.18 6.65
N THR A 516 -17.99 -15.17 5.84
CA THR A 516 -17.49 -16.48 6.31
C THR A 516 -16.19 -16.86 5.61
N GLY A 517 -15.55 -17.92 6.07
CA GLY A 517 -14.28 -18.39 5.50
C GLY A 517 -13.16 -17.38 5.71
N GLY A 518 -12.47 -16.99 4.63
CA GLY A 518 -11.43 -15.97 4.65
C GLY A 518 -11.95 -14.54 4.85
N ASN A 519 -13.28 -14.33 4.80
CA ASN A 519 -13.91 -13.02 4.89
C ASN A 519 -14.61 -12.81 6.25
N THR A 520 -13.90 -13.09 7.35
CA THR A 520 -14.42 -12.93 8.72
C THR A 520 -13.73 -11.76 9.44
N GLY A 521 -14.27 -11.35 10.58
CA GLY A 521 -13.70 -10.27 11.39
C GLY A 521 -13.61 -8.95 10.61
N THR A 522 -12.42 -8.38 10.52
CA THR A 522 -12.14 -7.16 9.75
C THR A 522 -11.99 -7.40 8.25
N GLY A 523 -11.96 -8.66 7.82
CA GLY A 523 -11.78 -9.05 6.41
C GLY A 523 -13.07 -9.23 5.62
N LYS A 524 -14.24 -8.82 6.14
CA LYS A 524 -15.53 -8.92 5.44
C LYS A 524 -15.48 -8.21 4.09
N LYS A 525 -16.06 -8.84 3.06
CA LYS A 525 -16.04 -8.32 1.68
C LYS A 525 -17.42 -8.44 1.05
N THR A 526 -18.10 -7.32 0.83
CA THR A 526 -19.39 -7.30 0.15
C THR A 526 -19.20 -7.22 -1.36
N LEU A 527 -19.70 -8.20 -2.09
CA LEU A 527 -19.78 -8.15 -3.55
C LEU A 527 -20.75 -7.05 -3.97
N GLN A 528 -20.30 -6.15 -4.83
CA GLN A 528 -21.13 -5.14 -5.46
C GLN A 528 -21.95 -5.80 -6.56
N ILE A 529 -23.20 -5.42 -6.72
CA ILE A 529 -24.17 -6.16 -7.54
C ILE A 529 -24.85 -5.26 -8.57
N SER A 530 -25.20 -5.86 -9.71
CA SER A 530 -25.90 -5.15 -10.77
C SER A 530 -27.38 -4.88 -10.45
N LYS A 531 -27.95 -3.90 -11.12
CA LYS A 531 -29.39 -3.59 -11.08
C LYS A 531 -30.25 -4.83 -11.34
N GLY A 532 -31.39 -4.88 -10.66
CA GLY A 532 -32.35 -5.99 -10.77
C GLY A 532 -32.05 -7.16 -9.82
N PHE A 533 -30.85 -7.27 -9.26
CA PHE A 533 -30.53 -8.23 -8.20
C PHE A 533 -30.54 -7.52 -6.84
N ALA A 534 -31.13 -8.13 -5.82
CA ALA A 534 -31.22 -7.56 -4.48
C ALA A 534 -31.33 -8.63 -3.40
N TYR A 535 -30.85 -8.29 -2.17
CA TYR A 535 -30.97 -9.17 -1.02
C TYR A 535 -30.85 -8.39 0.31
N THR A 536 -31.20 -9.07 1.41
CA THR A 536 -30.99 -8.56 2.77
C THR A 536 -29.85 -9.32 3.43
N MET A 537 -28.85 -8.61 3.94
CA MET A 537 -27.65 -9.19 4.57
C MET A 537 -27.75 -9.15 6.10
N THR A 538 -27.19 -10.16 6.74
CA THR A 538 -26.96 -10.23 8.19
C THR A 538 -25.50 -10.58 8.46
N PRO A 539 -24.99 -10.43 9.70
CA PRO A 539 -23.64 -10.88 10.07
C PRO A 539 -23.36 -12.37 9.83
N SER A 540 -24.39 -13.18 9.60
CA SER A 540 -24.27 -14.62 9.37
C SER A 540 -24.48 -15.02 7.90
N GLY A 541 -24.82 -14.09 7.03
CA GLY A 541 -25.12 -14.35 5.61
C GLY A 541 -26.45 -13.72 5.16
N PRO A 542 -26.88 -14.00 3.92
CA PRO A 542 -28.14 -13.46 3.38
C PRO A 542 -29.36 -14.05 4.11
N VAL A 543 -30.39 -13.23 4.29
CA VAL A 543 -31.68 -13.70 4.80
C VAL A 543 -32.30 -14.63 3.76
N ASP A 544 -32.71 -15.83 4.17
CA ASP A 544 -33.32 -16.81 3.26
C ASP A 544 -34.64 -16.25 2.68
N GLY A 545 -34.83 -16.42 1.37
CA GLY A 545 -35.97 -15.87 0.64
C GLY A 545 -35.89 -14.36 0.30
N SER A 546 -34.88 -13.62 0.80
CA SER A 546 -34.70 -12.21 0.44
C SER A 546 -33.93 -12.02 -0.86
N VAL A 547 -33.22 -13.04 -1.33
CA VAL A 547 -32.42 -12.95 -2.56
C VAL A 547 -33.32 -13.00 -3.77
N THR A 548 -33.38 -11.89 -4.52
CA THR A 548 -34.32 -11.71 -5.63
C THR A 548 -33.63 -11.25 -6.90
N LEU A 549 -34.17 -11.66 -8.04
CA LEU A 549 -33.85 -11.14 -9.37
C LEU A 549 -35.11 -10.62 -10.02
N GLY A 550 -35.14 -9.33 -10.38
CA GLY A 550 -36.34 -8.66 -10.89
C GLY A 550 -37.51 -8.70 -9.89
N GLY A 551 -37.23 -8.73 -8.58
CA GLY A 551 -38.22 -8.83 -7.51
C GLY A 551 -38.77 -10.24 -7.27
N VAL A 552 -38.30 -11.25 -8.03
CA VAL A 552 -38.68 -12.68 -7.86
C VAL A 552 -37.58 -13.38 -7.09
N ALA A 553 -37.94 -14.11 -6.04
CA ALA A 553 -36.98 -14.93 -5.27
C ALA A 553 -36.27 -15.93 -6.16
N ILE A 554 -34.93 -16.03 -6.02
CA ILE A 554 -34.18 -17.01 -6.82
C ILE A 554 -34.42 -18.43 -6.33
N ASP A 555 -34.58 -19.36 -7.28
CA ASP A 555 -34.68 -20.79 -7.01
C ASP A 555 -33.27 -21.35 -6.84
N LYS A 556 -33.02 -21.96 -5.68
CA LYS A 556 -31.69 -22.56 -5.35
C LYS A 556 -31.28 -23.68 -6.34
N THR A 557 -32.22 -24.28 -7.04
CA THR A 557 -31.96 -25.38 -8.01
C THR A 557 -31.82 -24.87 -9.45
N ALA A 558 -32.32 -23.70 -9.77
CA ALA A 558 -32.22 -23.10 -11.09
C ALA A 558 -30.80 -22.56 -11.36
N THR A 559 -30.41 -22.53 -12.64
CA THR A 559 -29.15 -21.95 -13.08
C THR A 559 -29.38 -20.53 -13.60
N TYR A 560 -28.55 -19.59 -13.12
CA TYR A 560 -28.54 -18.21 -13.52
C TYR A 560 -27.25 -17.90 -14.25
N ARG A 561 -27.33 -17.14 -15.34
CA ARG A 561 -26.13 -16.64 -16.03
C ARG A 561 -25.60 -15.41 -15.28
N VAL A 562 -24.38 -15.50 -14.75
CA VAL A 562 -23.73 -14.41 -14.03
C VAL A 562 -22.49 -13.94 -14.78
N VAL A 563 -22.06 -12.71 -14.52
CA VAL A 563 -20.77 -12.19 -14.95
C VAL A 563 -19.98 -11.68 -13.74
N ALA A 564 -18.69 -11.96 -13.74
CA ALA A 564 -17.72 -11.43 -12.77
C ALA A 564 -16.36 -11.30 -13.47
N ASN A 565 -15.39 -10.63 -12.86
CA ASN A 565 -14.04 -10.63 -13.39
C ASN A 565 -13.36 -12.01 -13.21
N ASN A 566 -12.29 -12.26 -13.97
CA ASN A 566 -11.57 -13.54 -13.93
C ASN A 566 -10.98 -13.84 -12.54
N PHE A 567 -10.54 -12.82 -11.81
CA PHE A 567 -10.07 -12.97 -10.43
C PHE A 567 -11.15 -13.63 -9.53
N LEU A 568 -12.40 -13.13 -9.55
CA LEU A 568 -13.52 -13.75 -8.83
C LEU A 568 -13.86 -15.13 -9.40
N SER A 569 -13.88 -15.27 -10.73
CA SER A 569 -14.15 -16.56 -11.40
C SER A 569 -13.20 -17.67 -10.94
N ASP A 570 -11.98 -17.33 -10.58
CA ASP A 570 -10.95 -18.24 -10.07
C ASP A 570 -11.00 -18.42 -8.54
N GLY A 571 -12.00 -17.83 -7.87
CA GLY A 571 -12.23 -17.93 -6.42
C GLY A 571 -11.43 -16.94 -5.59
N GLY A 572 -10.97 -15.84 -6.20
CA GLY A 572 -10.31 -14.73 -5.53
C GLY A 572 -11.16 -14.15 -4.40
N ASP A 573 -10.52 -13.47 -3.47
CA ASP A 573 -11.17 -12.92 -2.27
C ASP A 573 -11.95 -13.96 -1.45
N SER A 574 -11.55 -15.24 -1.52
CA SER A 574 -12.23 -16.38 -0.86
C SER A 574 -13.66 -16.64 -1.33
N PHE A 575 -14.05 -16.14 -2.51
CA PHE A 575 -15.35 -16.43 -3.13
C PHE A 575 -15.31 -17.75 -3.91
N LEU A 576 -15.06 -18.85 -3.20
CA LEU A 576 -14.79 -20.16 -3.79
C LEU A 576 -15.97 -20.72 -4.60
N ALA A 577 -17.20 -20.31 -4.32
CA ALA A 577 -18.38 -20.80 -5.05
C ALA A 577 -18.37 -20.38 -6.54
N PHE A 578 -17.63 -19.37 -6.97
CA PHE A 578 -17.43 -19.07 -8.39
C PHE A 578 -16.71 -20.20 -9.16
N LYS A 579 -15.92 -21.04 -8.46
CA LYS A 579 -15.26 -22.20 -9.09
C LYS A 579 -16.25 -23.25 -9.60
N ASN A 580 -17.47 -23.28 -9.05
CA ASN A 580 -18.56 -24.15 -9.51
C ASN A 580 -19.16 -23.68 -10.84
N GLY A 581 -18.75 -22.51 -11.34
CA GLY A 581 -19.27 -21.94 -12.57
C GLY A 581 -19.12 -22.86 -13.78
N THR A 582 -20.23 -23.12 -14.46
CA THR A 582 -20.31 -23.95 -15.66
C THR A 582 -20.39 -23.06 -16.91
N ASP A 583 -20.04 -23.63 -18.07
CA ASP A 583 -20.15 -22.94 -19.37
C ASP A 583 -19.50 -21.55 -19.35
N LYS A 584 -18.24 -21.48 -18.83
CA LYS A 584 -17.49 -20.25 -18.72
C LYS A 584 -17.15 -19.70 -20.10
N TYR A 585 -17.39 -18.40 -20.28
CA TYR A 585 -17.07 -17.67 -21.49
C TYR A 585 -16.34 -16.37 -21.12
N PHE A 586 -15.18 -16.14 -21.75
CA PHE A 586 -14.33 -15.00 -21.49
C PHE A 586 -14.71 -13.84 -22.43
N GLY A 587 -15.11 -12.73 -21.85
CA GLY A 587 -15.43 -11.46 -22.53
C GLY A 587 -14.25 -10.52 -22.64
N GLY A 588 -14.55 -9.23 -22.83
CA GLY A 588 -13.58 -8.15 -22.86
C GLY A 588 -13.07 -7.77 -21.46
N ASN A 589 -12.33 -6.67 -21.43
CA ASN A 589 -11.73 -6.12 -20.23
C ASN A 589 -12.79 -5.41 -19.37
N ASP A 590 -12.69 -5.50 -18.04
CA ASP A 590 -13.64 -4.91 -17.09
C ASP A 590 -13.61 -3.35 -17.15
N LEU A 591 -12.44 -2.76 -17.37
CA LEU A 591 -12.30 -1.33 -17.58
C LEU A 591 -12.98 -0.89 -18.89
N ASP A 592 -12.85 -1.65 -19.98
CA ASP A 592 -13.48 -1.33 -21.26
C ASP A 592 -14.99 -1.38 -21.15
N ALA A 593 -15.54 -2.33 -20.39
CA ALA A 593 -16.96 -2.40 -20.09
C ALA A 593 -17.44 -1.13 -19.35
N PHE A 594 -16.70 -0.69 -18.34
CA PHE A 594 -17.00 0.53 -17.61
C PHE A 594 -16.90 1.77 -18.50
N ALA A 595 -15.80 1.90 -19.27
CA ALA A 595 -15.56 3.01 -20.20
C ALA A 595 -16.62 3.09 -21.30
N SER A 596 -17.16 1.95 -21.76
CA SER A 596 -18.22 1.89 -22.76
C SER A 596 -19.60 2.16 -22.18
N TYR A 597 -19.83 1.81 -20.91
CA TYR A 597 -21.11 2.00 -20.24
C TYR A 597 -21.34 3.44 -19.80
N LEU A 598 -20.32 4.11 -19.25
CA LEU A 598 -20.46 5.45 -18.67
C LEU A 598 -21.05 6.49 -19.64
N PRO A 599 -20.67 6.55 -20.94
CA PRO A 599 -21.30 7.46 -21.89
C PRO A 599 -22.80 7.23 -22.05
N THR A 600 -23.28 6.00 -21.89
CA THR A 600 -24.71 5.65 -22.09
C THR A 600 -25.60 6.14 -20.95
N VAL A 601 -25.02 6.45 -19.80
CA VAL A 601 -25.72 6.92 -18.60
C VAL A 601 -25.34 8.35 -18.21
N SER A 602 -24.48 9.01 -19.00
CA SER A 602 -24.01 10.38 -18.77
C SER A 602 -25.06 11.44 -19.10
N PRO A 603 -25.19 12.51 -18.30
CA PRO A 603 -24.51 12.73 -17.04
C PRO A 603 -25.07 11.80 -15.92
N TYR A 604 -24.18 11.00 -15.33
CA TYR A 604 -24.59 10.05 -14.28
C TYR A 604 -24.80 10.77 -12.95
N THR A 605 -25.97 10.54 -12.34
CA THR A 605 -26.29 11.04 -11.01
C THR A 605 -26.25 9.87 -10.01
N PRO A 606 -25.30 9.87 -9.05
CA PRO A 606 -25.22 8.79 -8.08
C PRO A 606 -26.47 8.77 -7.19
N ALA A 607 -27.02 7.58 -7.01
CA ALA A 607 -28.11 7.33 -6.06
C ALA A 607 -27.57 6.66 -4.80
N PRO A 608 -28.23 6.81 -3.64
CA PRO A 608 -27.91 6.00 -2.47
C PRO A 608 -27.99 4.50 -2.79
N PRO A 609 -27.03 3.69 -2.33
CA PRO A 609 -27.05 2.25 -2.57
C PRO A 609 -28.20 1.60 -1.78
N MET A 610 -29.06 0.84 -2.45
CA MET A 610 -30.28 0.23 -1.88
C MET A 610 -30.57 -1.18 -2.38
N ARG A 611 -29.64 -1.79 -3.14
CA ARG A 611 -29.80 -3.17 -3.66
C ARG A 611 -29.52 -4.20 -2.56
N ILE A 612 -28.65 -3.85 -1.63
CA ILE A 612 -28.31 -4.65 -0.47
C ILE A 612 -28.80 -3.94 0.79
N SER A 613 -29.75 -4.55 1.48
CA SER A 613 -30.26 -4.05 2.76
C SER A 613 -29.69 -4.82 3.95
N GLY A 614 -29.92 -4.34 5.17
CA GLY A 614 -29.42 -4.97 6.39
C GLY A 614 -28.01 -4.52 6.76
N SER A 615 -27.21 -5.41 7.31
CA SER A 615 -25.85 -5.09 7.76
C SER A 615 -24.96 -6.35 7.77
N VAL A 616 -23.68 -6.17 7.48
CA VAL A 616 -22.67 -7.22 7.64
C VAL A 616 -22.10 -7.30 9.06
N GLY A 617 -22.50 -6.38 9.95
CA GLY A 617 -22.09 -6.33 11.36
C GLY A 617 -20.81 -5.58 11.62
#